data_b29504dc3e18ace297764c8269596e19
#
_entry.id   b29504dc3e18ace297764c8269596e19
#
_cell.length_a   1.000
_cell.length_b   1.000
_cell.length_c   1.000
_cell.angle_alpha   90.00
_cell.angle_beta   90.00
_cell.angle_gamma   90.00
#
_symmetry.space_group_name_H-M   'P 1'
#
loop_
_entity.id
_entity.type
_entity.pdbx_description
1 polymer ?
#
loop_
_entity_poly.entity_id
_entity_poly.type
_entity_poly.pdbx_seq_one_letter_code
_entity_poly.pdbx_strand_id
1 'polypeptide(L)'
;MRLDTIINRDALCALRELPAESVHCCVTSPPYYALRDYGMDAQIGREDTPEQYIARLVEVFRELKRVLRPDGTFWLNIADTYCGTGSKGACTDPKNPKGRNGQSLSLARRAAGCKQKDLIGIPWLLAFALRSDGWYLRSAIIWQKDNPMPESVRDRPSRCYENVFLLTKSKSYYYDAAAIAEPIAPTTAARYRGGRSAGHKYDGEVPGQGKVQGINRARTGGYYDEALMPTTRNKRDVWHINTVPYKGCLLYTSPSPRDRS
;
A
#
# COMPACT_ATOMS: atom_id res chain seq x y z
N MET A 1 14.54 19.95 -13.09
CA MET A 1 13.94 19.66 -11.77
C MET A 1 15.05 19.70 -10.73
N ARG A 2 14.86 20.38 -9.62
CA ARG A 2 15.81 20.32 -8.49
C ARG A 2 15.68 18.96 -7.83
N LEU A 3 16.79 18.26 -7.61
CA LEU A 3 16.84 17.00 -6.86
C LEU A 3 16.96 17.30 -5.36
N ASP A 4 16.58 16.34 -4.53
CA ASP A 4 16.72 16.38 -3.06
C ASP A 4 16.10 17.61 -2.40
N THR A 5 14.91 17.98 -2.86
CA THR A 5 14.17 19.15 -2.37
C THR A 5 12.79 18.79 -1.87
N ILE A 6 12.34 19.52 -0.84
CA ILE A 6 10.94 19.44 -0.36
C ILE A 6 10.16 20.57 -1.03
N ILE A 7 9.08 20.19 -1.72
CA ILE A 7 8.14 21.15 -2.33
C ILE A 7 6.96 21.30 -1.37
N ASN A 8 6.92 22.39 -0.63
CA ASN A 8 5.83 22.71 0.29
C ASN A 8 4.70 23.41 -0.45
N ARG A 9 3.80 22.63 -1.07
CA ARG A 9 2.64 23.11 -1.84
C ARG A 9 1.53 22.07 -1.84
N ASP A 10 0.33 22.49 -2.28
CA ASP A 10 -0.73 21.55 -2.63
C ASP A 10 -0.21 20.53 -3.66
N ALA A 11 -0.53 19.25 -3.46
CA ALA A 11 0.04 18.16 -4.25
C ALA A 11 -0.35 18.25 -5.74
N LEU A 12 -1.61 18.61 -6.02
CA LEU A 12 -2.09 18.76 -7.41
C LEU A 12 -1.39 19.90 -8.12
N CYS A 13 -1.25 21.05 -7.44
CA CYS A 13 -0.54 22.21 -7.97
C CYS A 13 0.94 21.88 -8.22
N ALA A 14 1.60 21.22 -7.28
CA ALA A 14 3.00 20.82 -7.42
C ALA A 14 3.21 19.84 -8.59
N LEU A 15 2.34 18.87 -8.74
CA LEU A 15 2.42 17.90 -9.84
C LEU A 15 2.24 18.57 -11.21
N ARG A 16 1.35 19.54 -11.34
CA ARG A 16 1.12 20.30 -12.59
C ARG A 16 2.36 21.08 -13.06
N GLU A 17 3.22 21.50 -12.16
CA GLU A 17 4.47 22.19 -12.49
C GLU A 17 5.61 21.24 -12.92
N LEU A 18 5.49 19.95 -12.62
CA LEU A 18 6.51 18.97 -13.02
C LEU A 18 6.38 18.60 -14.49
N PRO A 19 7.52 18.44 -15.20
CA PRO A 19 7.50 17.96 -16.58
C PRO A 19 6.86 16.57 -16.67
N ALA A 20 6.20 16.29 -17.79
CA ALA A 20 5.73 14.94 -18.07
C ALA A 20 6.91 13.97 -18.12
N GLU A 21 6.67 12.72 -17.72
CA GLU A 21 7.63 11.61 -17.81
C GLU A 21 8.98 11.87 -17.13
N SER A 22 8.99 12.68 -16.07
CA SER A 22 10.21 13.07 -15.34
C SER A 22 10.45 12.30 -14.05
N VAL A 23 9.45 11.55 -13.55
CA VAL A 23 9.48 10.83 -12.28
C VAL A 23 9.56 9.33 -12.51
N HIS A 24 10.50 8.64 -11.86
CA HIS A 24 10.69 7.19 -11.99
C HIS A 24 9.74 6.41 -11.07
N CYS A 25 9.54 6.90 -9.86
CA CYS A 25 8.75 6.23 -8.83
C CYS A 25 8.06 7.24 -7.94
N CYS A 26 6.84 6.91 -7.52
CA CYS A 26 6.14 7.60 -6.45
C CYS A 26 5.78 6.62 -5.35
N VAL A 27 6.09 6.98 -4.10
CA VAL A 27 5.64 6.25 -2.90
C VAL A 27 4.90 7.25 -2.03
N THR A 28 3.65 6.98 -1.69
CA THR A 28 2.86 7.91 -0.88
C THR A 28 1.81 7.22 -0.03
N SER A 29 1.49 7.88 1.10
CA SER A 29 0.30 7.66 1.91
C SER A 29 -0.49 8.95 1.92
N PRO A 30 -1.54 9.10 1.10
CA PRO A 30 -2.36 10.31 1.11
C PRO A 30 -3.08 10.46 2.45
N PRO A 31 -3.61 11.64 2.80
CA PRO A 31 -4.45 11.78 3.97
C PRO A 31 -5.59 10.77 3.94
N TYR A 32 -5.74 9.98 5.00
CA TYR A 32 -6.77 8.94 5.07
C TYR A 32 -8.15 9.54 5.32
N TYR A 33 -9.18 8.94 4.73
CA TYR A 33 -10.56 9.41 4.83
C TYR A 33 -11.01 9.52 6.29
N ALA A 34 -11.46 10.72 6.67
CA ALA A 34 -12.00 11.07 7.97
C ALA A 34 -11.13 10.68 9.18
N LEU A 35 -9.79 10.58 9.00
CA LEU A 35 -8.89 10.17 10.07
C LEU A 35 -8.31 11.36 10.84
N ARG A 36 -7.83 12.38 10.17
CA ARG A 36 -7.15 13.53 10.78
C ARG A 36 -7.61 14.85 10.20
N ASP A 37 -7.67 15.85 11.06
CA ASP A 37 -7.82 17.25 10.70
C ASP A 37 -6.45 17.93 10.80
N TYR A 38 -5.96 18.46 9.70
CA TYR A 38 -4.72 19.22 9.64
C TYR A 38 -4.95 20.74 9.71
N GLY A 39 -6.22 21.18 9.87
CA GLY A 39 -6.58 22.59 9.98
C GLY A 39 -6.53 23.37 8.67
N MET A 40 -6.67 22.69 7.54
CA MET A 40 -6.67 23.29 6.20
C MET A 40 -8.04 23.14 5.56
N ASP A 41 -8.64 24.22 5.07
CA ASP A 41 -10.01 24.22 4.53
C ASP A 41 -10.20 23.29 3.32
N ALA A 42 -9.20 23.16 2.47
CA ALA A 42 -9.22 22.32 1.27
C ALA A 42 -8.52 20.97 1.45
N GLN A 43 -8.38 20.52 2.67
CA GLN A 43 -7.69 19.27 3.00
C GLN A 43 -8.38 18.06 2.36
N ILE A 44 -7.59 17.20 1.70
CA ILE A 44 -8.03 15.87 1.27
C ILE A 44 -8.23 14.99 2.52
N GLY A 45 -9.28 14.15 2.50
CA GLY A 45 -9.63 13.23 3.59
C GLY A 45 -10.72 13.77 4.52
N ARG A 46 -11.31 14.93 4.19
CA ARG A 46 -12.44 15.52 4.94
C ARG A 46 -13.72 15.66 4.13
N GLU A 47 -13.75 15.07 2.96
CA GLU A 47 -14.91 15.05 2.09
C GLU A 47 -16.11 14.40 2.80
N ASP A 48 -17.33 14.83 2.45
CA ASP A 48 -18.56 14.34 3.07
C ASP A 48 -18.81 12.87 2.80
N THR A 49 -18.35 12.38 1.64
CA THR A 49 -18.55 10.98 1.24
C THR A 49 -17.24 10.34 0.73
N PRO A 50 -17.12 9.01 0.88
CA PRO A 50 -15.97 8.28 0.32
C PRO A 50 -15.81 8.46 -1.19
N GLU A 51 -16.90 8.59 -1.91
CA GLU A 51 -16.90 8.77 -3.37
C GLU A 51 -16.25 10.09 -3.75
N GLN A 52 -16.56 11.17 -3.04
CA GLN A 52 -15.94 12.49 -3.23
C GLN A 52 -14.44 12.43 -2.91
N TYR A 53 -14.07 11.79 -1.81
CA TYR A 53 -12.68 11.56 -1.43
C TYR A 53 -11.90 10.81 -2.51
N ILE A 54 -12.47 9.72 -3.03
CA ILE A 54 -11.86 8.91 -4.08
C ILE A 54 -11.73 9.72 -5.36
N ALA A 55 -12.76 10.46 -5.76
CA ALA A 55 -12.72 11.31 -6.95
C ALA A 55 -11.60 12.35 -6.87
N ARG A 56 -11.42 12.96 -5.69
CA ARG A 56 -10.35 13.92 -5.42
C ARG A 56 -8.97 13.30 -5.53
N LEU A 57 -8.77 12.10 -4.98
CA LEU A 57 -7.51 11.38 -5.11
C LEU A 57 -7.23 10.94 -6.55
N VAL A 58 -8.26 10.52 -7.29
CA VAL A 58 -8.10 10.17 -8.71
C VAL A 58 -7.63 11.38 -9.52
N GLU A 59 -8.14 12.59 -9.25
CA GLU A 59 -7.67 13.82 -9.89
C GLU A 59 -6.17 14.04 -9.67
N VAL A 60 -5.71 13.94 -8.42
CA VAL A 60 -4.29 14.06 -8.08
C VAL A 60 -3.46 12.99 -8.78
N PHE A 61 -3.92 11.76 -8.78
CA PHE A 61 -3.17 10.64 -9.37
C PHE A 61 -3.20 10.62 -10.90
N ARG A 62 -4.13 11.31 -11.57
CA ARG A 62 -4.04 11.58 -13.01
C ARG A 62 -2.84 12.45 -13.35
N GLU A 63 -2.59 13.50 -12.59
CA GLU A 63 -1.40 14.32 -12.76
C GLU A 63 -0.13 13.54 -12.41
N LEU A 64 -0.16 12.70 -11.36
CA LEU A 64 0.93 11.77 -11.09
C LEU A 64 1.21 10.85 -12.28
N LYS A 65 0.17 10.31 -12.93
CA LYS A 65 0.32 9.46 -14.12
C LYS A 65 0.99 10.20 -15.27
N ARG A 66 0.70 11.49 -15.45
CA ARG A 66 1.33 12.33 -16.47
C ARG A 66 2.83 12.50 -16.20
N VAL A 67 3.23 12.75 -14.95
CA VAL A 67 4.63 13.00 -14.60
C VAL A 67 5.46 11.73 -14.44
N LEU A 68 4.85 10.58 -14.22
CA LEU A 68 5.54 9.29 -14.21
C LEU A 68 6.05 8.93 -15.61
N ARG A 69 7.26 8.36 -15.67
CA ARG A 69 7.81 7.74 -16.88
C ARG A 69 6.93 6.58 -17.37
N PRO A 70 7.03 6.18 -18.65
CA PRO A 70 6.31 5.01 -19.16
C PRO A 70 6.61 3.71 -18.38
N ASP A 71 7.82 3.57 -17.89
CA ASP A 71 8.31 2.45 -17.07
C ASP A 71 8.21 2.70 -15.56
N GLY A 72 7.63 3.84 -15.15
CA GLY A 72 7.55 4.25 -13.75
C GLY A 72 6.56 3.46 -12.92
N THR A 73 6.76 3.45 -11.60
CA THR A 73 5.94 2.74 -10.62
C THR A 73 5.31 3.67 -9.60
N PHE A 74 4.12 3.33 -9.16
CA PHE A 74 3.39 4.05 -8.12
C PHE A 74 3.01 3.10 -6.99
N TRP A 75 3.49 3.38 -5.78
CA TRP A 75 3.27 2.62 -4.56
C TRP A 75 2.36 3.42 -3.63
N LEU A 76 1.12 2.96 -3.52
CA LEU A 76 0.08 3.64 -2.76
C LEU A 76 -0.20 2.88 -1.47
N ASN A 77 0.20 3.45 -0.32
CA ASN A 77 -0.20 2.96 0.98
C ASN A 77 -1.49 3.63 1.43
N ILE A 78 -2.49 2.84 1.80
CA ILE A 78 -3.78 3.35 2.28
C ILE A 78 -4.44 2.37 3.25
N ALA A 79 -4.96 2.92 4.35
CA ALA A 79 -5.71 2.17 5.33
C ALA A 79 -7.22 2.37 5.15
N ASP A 80 -7.97 1.37 5.57
CA ASP A 80 -9.42 1.40 5.58
C ASP A 80 -9.99 2.02 6.86
N THR A 81 -11.27 2.29 6.86
CA THR A 81 -11.99 2.82 8.03
C THR A 81 -13.38 2.22 8.13
N TYR A 82 -13.97 2.31 9.30
CA TYR A 82 -15.31 1.80 9.56
C TYR A 82 -16.35 2.92 9.51
N CYS A 83 -17.54 2.60 9.00
CA CYS A 83 -18.72 3.47 9.08
C CYS A 83 -19.15 3.61 10.53
N GLY A 84 -19.23 4.84 11.02
CA GLY A 84 -19.53 5.15 12.41
C GLY A 84 -20.68 6.11 12.56
N THR A 85 -21.27 6.12 13.72
CA THR A 85 -22.32 7.10 14.12
C THR A 85 -21.72 8.41 14.54
N GLY A 86 -20.57 8.83 14.14
CA GLY A 86 -20.00 10.10 14.60
C GLY A 86 -20.54 10.49 15.99
N SER A 87 -19.92 10.03 17.03
CA SER A 87 -20.31 10.43 18.38
C SER A 87 -20.16 11.96 18.49
N LYS A 88 -21.24 12.68 18.60
CA LYS A 88 -21.27 14.13 18.89
C LYS A 88 -20.79 14.43 20.32
N GLY A 89 -20.13 13.49 20.97
CA GLY A 89 -19.57 13.69 22.29
C GLY A 89 -18.19 14.31 22.20
N ALA A 90 -18.04 15.53 22.68
CA ALA A 90 -16.74 16.01 23.12
C ALA A 90 -16.21 15.00 24.15
N CYS A 91 -15.28 14.12 23.74
CA CYS A 91 -14.55 13.29 24.68
C CYS A 91 -13.55 14.20 25.39
N THR A 92 -14.05 14.96 26.34
CA THR A 92 -13.21 15.60 27.34
C THR A 92 -12.78 14.50 28.28
N ASP A 93 -11.59 13.96 28.07
CA ASP A 93 -10.92 13.16 29.07
C ASP A 93 -10.64 14.09 30.27
N PRO A 94 -11.29 13.89 31.45
CA PRO A 94 -11.06 14.74 32.61
C PRO A 94 -9.61 14.75 33.06
N LYS A 95 -8.85 13.71 32.73
CA LYS A 95 -7.42 13.56 33.05
C LYS A 95 -6.49 14.24 32.06
N ASN A 96 -6.97 14.54 30.86
CA ASN A 96 -6.20 15.21 29.81
C ASN A 96 -7.07 16.15 28.97
N PRO A 97 -7.57 17.26 29.54
CA PRO A 97 -8.47 18.19 28.86
C PRO A 97 -7.86 18.84 27.59
N LYS A 98 -6.52 18.79 27.44
CA LYS A 98 -5.80 19.27 26.25
C LYS A 98 -5.37 18.15 25.29
N GLY A 99 -5.57 16.90 25.64
CA GLY A 99 -4.98 15.76 24.94
C GLY A 99 -5.54 15.44 23.56
N ARG A 100 -6.64 16.04 23.17
CA ARG A 100 -7.28 15.91 21.84
C ARG A 100 -7.82 17.21 21.25
N ASN A 101 -7.41 18.34 21.75
CA ASN A 101 -7.73 19.62 21.13
C ASN A 101 -7.04 19.70 19.76
N GLY A 102 -7.81 19.57 18.69
CA GLY A 102 -7.33 19.55 17.30
C GLY A 102 -7.54 18.24 16.55
N GLN A 103 -7.86 17.14 17.21
CA GLN A 103 -8.43 16.01 16.51
C GLN A 103 -9.93 16.24 16.41
N SER A 104 -10.39 16.68 15.24
CA SER A 104 -11.82 16.77 14.94
C SER A 104 -12.45 15.44 15.30
N LEU A 105 -13.38 15.47 16.21
CA LEU A 105 -14.24 14.35 16.55
C LEU A 105 -14.88 13.88 15.24
N SER A 106 -14.53 12.68 14.87
CA SER A 106 -14.97 11.94 13.70
C SER A 106 -16.13 12.61 12.96
N LEU A 107 -15.85 13.19 11.82
CA LEU A 107 -16.86 13.37 10.79
C LEU A 107 -17.67 12.08 10.78
N ALA A 108 -18.99 12.18 10.89
CA ALA A 108 -19.84 11.00 10.85
C ALA A 108 -19.51 10.28 9.54
N ARG A 109 -18.67 9.24 9.63
CA ARG A 109 -18.20 8.46 8.49
C ARG A 109 -19.39 7.71 7.92
N ARG A 110 -20.16 8.39 7.09
CA ARG A 110 -21.32 7.82 6.40
C ARG A 110 -20.91 7.57 4.97
N ALA A 111 -21.01 6.32 4.55
CA ALA A 111 -20.88 5.93 3.16
C ALA A 111 -22.25 5.45 2.68
N ALA A 112 -22.66 5.84 1.48
CA ALA A 112 -23.90 5.38 0.91
C ALA A 112 -23.90 3.83 0.84
N GLY A 113 -24.95 3.21 1.31
CA GLY A 113 -25.08 1.75 1.36
C GLY A 113 -24.35 1.06 2.52
N CYS A 114 -23.56 1.77 3.34
CA CYS A 114 -22.91 1.19 4.52
C CYS A 114 -23.75 1.40 5.77
N LYS A 115 -23.83 0.38 6.60
CA LYS A 115 -24.43 0.43 7.93
C LYS A 115 -23.38 0.82 8.97
N GLN A 116 -23.84 1.21 10.13
CA GLN A 116 -22.94 1.42 11.27
C GLN A 116 -22.07 0.17 11.51
N LYS A 117 -20.77 0.37 11.72
CA LYS A 117 -19.74 -0.67 11.90
C LYS A 117 -19.32 -1.41 10.63
N ASP A 118 -19.93 -1.17 9.48
CA ASP A 118 -19.41 -1.74 8.24
C ASP A 118 -18.01 -1.18 7.95
N LEU A 119 -17.15 -2.04 7.42
CA LEU A 119 -15.88 -1.63 6.81
C LEU A 119 -16.20 -0.94 5.48
N ILE A 120 -15.70 0.28 5.28
CA ILE A 120 -16.08 1.07 4.08
C ILE A 120 -15.44 0.52 2.82
N GLY A 121 -14.23 -0.03 2.90
CA GLY A 121 -13.52 -0.58 1.75
C GLY A 121 -12.72 0.45 0.95
N ILE A 122 -12.35 1.57 1.56
CA ILE A 122 -11.62 2.68 0.92
C ILE A 122 -10.44 2.21 0.06
N PRO A 123 -9.53 1.32 0.53
CA PRO A 123 -8.39 0.89 -0.28
C PRO A 123 -8.82 0.29 -1.62
N TRP A 124 -9.80 -0.59 -1.59
CA TRP A 124 -10.27 -1.28 -2.79
C TRP A 124 -11.12 -0.40 -3.70
N LEU A 125 -11.95 0.48 -3.13
CA LEU A 125 -12.70 1.47 -3.91
C LEU A 125 -11.74 2.38 -4.70
N LEU A 126 -10.67 2.86 -4.03
CA LEU A 126 -9.66 3.68 -4.69
C LEU A 126 -8.87 2.90 -5.74
N ALA A 127 -8.43 1.68 -5.42
CA ALA A 127 -7.68 0.83 -6.35
C ALA A 127 -8.49 0.53 -7.63
N PHE A 128 -9.79 0.26 -7.49
CA PHE A 128 -10.67 0.03 -8.64
C PHE A 128 -10.97 1.30 -9.43
N ALA A 129 -11.14 2.44 -8.75
CA ALA A 129 -11.30 3.73 -9.41
C ALA A 129 -10.06 4.10 -10.24
N LEU A 130 -8.85 3.91 -9.70
CA LEU A 130 -7.60 4.13 -10.41
C LEU A 130 -7.44 3.16 -11.60
N ARG A 131 -7.81 1.89 -11.42
CA ARG A 131 -7.82 0.93 -12.53
C ARG A 131 -8.77 1.36 -13.64
N SER A 132 -9.95 1.84 -13.29
CA SER A 132 -10.93 2.38 -14.25
C SER A 132 -10.43 3.66 -14.93
N ASP A 133 -9.58 4.45 -14.24
CA ASP A 133 -8.91 5.63 -14.78
C ASP A 133 -7.65 5.26 -15.63
N GLY A 134 -7.48 3.98 -15.95
CA GLY A 134 -6.45 3.49 -16.86
C GLY A 134 -5.09 3.17 -16.23
N TRP A 135 -4.99 3.07 -14.90
CA TRP A 135 -3.84 2.49 -14.25
C TRP A 135 -3.82 0.97 -14.34
N TYR A 136 -2.65 0.37 -14.39
CA TYR A 136 -2.49 -1.06 -14.20
C TYR A 136 -2.35 -1.35 -12.70
N LEU A 137 -3.34 -1.99 -12.09
CA LEU A 137 -3.25 -2.50 -10.72
C LEU A 137 -2.49 -3.81 -10.74
N ARG A 138 -1.21 -3.78 -10.34
CA ARG A 138 -0.28 -4.90 -10.49
C ARG A 138 -0.25 -5.82 -9.28
N SER A 139 -0.35 -5.26 -8.08
CA SER A 139 -0.32 -6.05 -6.85
C SER A 139 -1.04 -5.31 -5.73
N ALA A 140 -1.62 -6.10 -4.82
CA ALA A 140 -2.10 -5.66 -3.53
C ALA A 140 -1.22 -6.33 -2.46
N ILE A 141 -0.43 -5.56 -1.77
CA ILE A 141 0.53 -6.01 -0.78
C ILE A 141 -0.04 -5.73 0.60
N ILE A 142 0.08 -6.68 1.49
CA ILE A 142 -0.29 -6.54 2.90
C ILE A 142 0.94 -6.07 3.67
N TRP A 143 0.93 -4.84 4.13
CA TRP A 143 1.90 -4.36 5.09
C TRP A 143 1.45 -4.73 6.50
N GLN A 144 1.95 -5.84 7.01
CA GLN A 144 1.69 -6.32 8.36
C GLN A 144 2.62 -5.63 9.36
N LYS A 145 2.03 -5.19 10.48
CA LYS A 145 2.72 -4.56 11.61
C LYS A 145 2.61 -5.49 12.81
N ASP A 146 3.74 -5.95 13.37
CA ASP A 146 3.73 -6.78 14.58
C ASP A 146 3.46 -5.95 15.84
N ASN A 147 3.62 -4.62 15.74
CA ASN A 147 3.33 -3.63 16.79
C ASN A 147 2.20 -2.65 16.41
N PRO A 148 0.98 -3.14 16.05
CA PRO A 148 -0.12 -2.26 15.67
C PRO A 148 -0.58 -1.41 16.86
N MET A 149 -1.23 -0.27 16.57
CA MET A 149 -1.91 0.50 17.60
C MET A 149 -3.01 -0.34 18.25
N PRO A 150 -3.07 -0.39 19.59
CA PRO A 150 -4.13 -1.13 20.30
C PRO A 150 -5.53 -0.62 19.92
N GLU A 151 -6.44 -1.51 19.68
CA GLU A 151 -7.85 -1.22 19.43
C GLU A 151 -8.72 -1.83 20.55
N SER A 152 -9.58 -1.02 21.16
CA SER A 152 -10.53 -1.47 22.19
C SER A 152 -11.80 -2.08 21.58
N VAL A 153 -11.63 -3.02 20.65
CA VAL A 153 -12.73 -3.69 19.96
C VAL A 153 -12.91 -5.12 20.49
N ARG A 154 -14.16 -5.59 20.60
CA ARG A 154 -14.51 -6.91 21.13
C ARG A 154 -15.38 -7.74 20.17
N ASP A 155 -15.82 -7.16 19.08
CA ASP A 155 -16.76 -7.74 18.13
C ASP A 155 -16.14 -8.00 16.74
N ARG A 156 -14.85 -7.82 16.62
CA ARG A 156 -14.05 -8.15 15.44
C ARG A 156 -12.56 -8.26 15.81
N PRO A 157 -11.73 -8.89 14.97
CA PRO A 157 -10.28 -8.86 15.14
C PRO A 157 -9.71 -7.43 15.11
N SER A 158 -8.67 -7.17 15.89
CA SER A 158 -7.89 -5.94 15.79
C SER A 158 -7.13 -5.89 14.49
N ARG A 159 -7.06 -4.71 13.86
CA ARG A 159 -6.38 -4.53 12.60
C ARG A 159 -4.86 -4.39 12.81
N CYS A 160 -4.09 -5.23 12.13
CA CYS A 160 -2.64 -5.22 12.21
C CYS A 160 -1.94 -4.95 10.86
N TYR A 161 -2.69 -4.58 9.82
CA TYR A 161 -2.12 -4.33 8.50
C TYR A 161 -2.71 -3.11 7.80
N GLU A 162 -1.99 -2.64 6.80
CA GLU A 162 -2.45 -1.69 5.79
C GLU A 162 -2.22 -2.26 4.39
N ASN A 163 -2.90 -1.70 3.38
CA ASN A 163 -2.73 -2.11 2.00
C ASN A 163 -1.72 -1.22 1.30
N VAL A 164 -0.77 -1.82 0.58
CA VAL A 164 0.12 -1.13 -0.34
C VAL A 164 -0.17 -1.63 -1.74
N PHE A 165 -0.67 -0.76 -2.61
CA PHE A 165 -0.93 -1.11 -4.00
C PHE A 165 0.25 -0.73 -4.87
N LEU A 166 0.69 -1.66 -5.71
CA LEU A 166 1.57 -1.37 -6.82
C LEU A 166 0.72 -1.07 -8.06
N LEU A 167 0.83 0.16 -8.53
CA LEU A 167 0.19 0.62 -9.75
C LEU A 167 1.27 1.05 -10.76
N THR A 168 0.96 0.92 -12.05
CA THR A 168 1.87 1.30 -13.11
C THR A 168 1.14 2.00 -14.25
N LYS A 169 1.86 2.83 -15.00
CA LYS A 169 1.33 3.56 -16.15
C LYS A 169 1.12 2.65 -17.36
N SER A 170 1.98 1.63 -17.50
CA SER A 170 1.97 0.70 -18.61
C SER A 170 2.09 -0.76 -18.16
N LYS A 171 1.85 -1.70 -19.07
CA LYS A 171 2.03 -3.14 -18.83
C LYS A 171 3.49 -3.53 -18.58
N SER A 172 4.43 -2.75 -19.11
CA SER A 172 5.88 -2.94 -18.96
C SER A 172 6.42 -1.83 -18.07
N TYR A 173 7.09 -2.19 -16.99
CA TYR A 173 7.61 -1.24 -16.00
C TYR A 173 8.88 -1.78 -15.36
N TYR A 174 9.67 -0.90 -14.76
CA TYR A 174 10.87 -1.28 -14.06
C TYR A 174 10.54 -1.98 -12.73
N TYR A 175 11.06 -3.18 -12.56
CA TYR A 175 10.95 -3.94 -11.32
C TYR A 175 12.14 -4.87 -11.14
N ASP A 176 13.01 -4.56 -10.19
CA ASP A 176 14.20 -5.38 -9.90
C ASP A 176 13.83 -6.51 -8.93
N ALA A 177 13.35 -7.61 -9.51
CA ALA A 177 12.97 -8.79 -8.74
C ALA A 177 14.17 -9.45 -8.02
N ALA A 178 15.37 -9.30 -8.57
CA ALA A 178 16.56 -9.89 -7.98
C ALA A 178 17.01 -9.15 -6.72
N ALA A 179 16.94 -7.81 -6.72
CA ALA A 179 17.32 -6.99 -5.59
C ALA A 179 16.47 -7.21 -4.33
N ILE A 180 15.21 -7.63 -4.51
CA ILE A 180 14.27 -7.85 -3.40
C ILE A 180 13.93 -9.32 -3.16
N ALA A 181 14.61 -10.24 -3.86
CA ALA A 181 14.34 -11.67 -3.75
C ALA A 181 14.57 -12.18 -2.31
N GLU A 182 13.72 -13.11 -1.90
CA GLU A 182 13.81 -13.76 -0.59
C GLU A 182 14.60 -15.08 -0.69
N PRO A 183 15.34 -15.48 0.34
CA PRO A 183 15.92 -16.82 0.41
C PRO A 183 14.80 -17.89 0.31
N ILE A 184 15.10 -19.01 -0.33
CA ILE A 184 14.18 -20.17 -0.28
C ILE A 184 14.21 -20.78 1.11
N ALA A 185 13.06 -21.37 1.53
CA ALA A 185 13.02 -22.06 2.81
C ALA A 185 13.94 -23.30 2.81
N PRO A 186 14.57 -23.64 3.97
CA PRO A 186 15.42 -24.82 4.07
C PRO A 186 14.74 -26.11 3.61
N THR A 187 13.45 -26.27 3.91
CA THR A 187 12.62 -27.40 3.46
C THR A 187 12.48 -27.46 1.94
N THR A 188 12.41 -26.29 1.27
CA THR A 188 12.38 -26.21 -0.20
C THR A 188 13.75 -26.60 -0.77
N ALA A 189 14.83 -26.10 -0.18
CA ALA A 189 16.20 -26.49 -0.58
C ALA A 189 16.45 -27.98 -0.40
N ALA A 190 16.03 -28.55 0.74
CA ALA A 190 16.12 -30.00 0.99
C ALA A 190 15.33 -30.82 -0.04
N ARG A 191 14.13 -30.36 -0.40
CA ARG A 191 13.31 -31.03 -1.43
C ARG A 191 13.96 -30.96 -2.82
N TYR A 192 14.66 -29.89 -3.16
CA TYR A 192 15.43 -29.82 -4.40
C TYR A 192 16.60 -30.80 -4.38
N ARG A 193 17.35 -30.93 -3.28
CA ARG A 193 18.46 -31.88 -3.13
C ARG A 193 18.02 -33.33 -3.13
N GLY A 194 16.89 -33.61 -2.48
CA GLY A 194 16.34 -34.98 -2.39
C GLY A 194 15.76 -35.54 -3.69
N GLY A 195 15.64 -34.74 -4.73
CA GLY A 195 15.04 -35.15 -5.99
C GLY A 195 13.53 -35.42 -5.88
N ARG A 196 12.90 -35.82 -6.98
CA ARG A 196 11.54 -36.38 -6.96
C ARG A 196 11.62 -37.87 -6.66
N SER A 197 10.75 -38.36 -5.77
CA SER A 197 10.54 -39.81 -5.65
C SER A 197 10.09 -40.38 -7.00
N ALA A 198 10.63 -41.52 -7.37
CA ALA A 198 10.18 -42.28 -8.55
C ALA A 198 8.68 -42.53 -8.48
N GLY A 199 7.93 -42.24 -9.56
CA GLY A 199 6.49 -42.44 -9.63
C GLY A 199 5.64 -41.20 -9.30
N HIS A 200 6.18 -39.98 -9.35
CA HIS A 200 5.37 -38.80 -9.21
C HIS A 200 4.37 -38.64 -10.37
N LYS A 201 3.08 -38.40 -10.04
CA LYS A 201 1.92 -38.34 -10.95
C LYS A 201 2.10 -37.42 -12.19
N TYR A 202 3.15 -36.64 -12.27
CA TYR A 202 3.42 -35.66 -13.32
C TYR A 202 4.81 -35.86 -13.99
N ASP A 203 5.30 -37.08 -14.06
CA ASP A 203 6.54 -37.38 -14.80
C ASP A 203 6.36 -37.37 -16.35
N GLY A 204 5.14 -37.03 -16.82
CA GLY A 204 4.80 -36.85 -18.22
C GLY A 204 4.54 -35.40 -18.60
N GLU A 205 4.56 -35.10 -19.89
CA GLU A 205 4.10 -33.81 -20.44
C GLU A 205 2.61 -33.65 -20.10
N VAL A 206 2.27 -32.55 -19.41
CA VAL A 206 0.87 -32.17 -19.19
C VAL A 206 0.35 -31.56 -20.47
N PRO A 207 -0.64 -32.12 -21.16
CA PRO A 207 -1.20 -31.56 -22.37
C PRO A 207 -1.69 -30.11 -22.11
N GLY A 208 -1.23 -29.16 -22.91
CA GLY A 208 -1.63 -27.74 -22.84
C GLY A 208 -0.77 -26.85 -21.93
N GLN A 209 0.19 -27.36 -21.19
CA GLN A 209 1.19 -26.54 -20.51
C GLN A 209 2.52 -26.65 -21.25
N GLY A 210 2.93 -25.55 -21.91
CA GLY A 210 4.27 -25.44 -22.46
C GLY A 210 5.34 -25.70 -21.39
N LYS A 211 6.49 -26.22 -21.77
CA LYS A 211 7.64 -26.52 -20.89
C LYS A 211 7.87 -25.37 -19.92
N VAL A 212 7.65 -25.61 -18.64
CA VAL A 212 7.94 -24.65 -17.56
C VAL A 212 9.46 -24.48 -17.49
N GLN A 213 9.96 -23.41 -18.08
CA GLN A 213 11.38 -23.22 -18.37
C GLN A 213 12.28 -23.00 -17.13
N GLY A 214 11.75 -22.77 -15.94
CA GLY A 214 12.56 -22.44 -14.75
C GLY A 214 13.06 -23.67 -13.97
N ILE A 215 12.18 -24.58 -13.66
CA ILE A 215 12.50 -25.73 -12.78
C ILE A 215 13.11 -26.89 -13.56
N ASN A 216 12.83 -27.01 -14.85
CA ASN A 216 13.32 -28.12 -15.68
C ASN A 216 14.78 -27.97 -16.13
N ARG A 217 15.39 -26.78 -16.07
CA ARG A 217 16.81 -26.58 -16.43
C ARG A 217 17.79 -27.20 -15.44
N ALA A 218 17.37 -27.35 -14.17
CA ALA A 218 18.21 -28.00 -13.16
C ALA A 218 18.13 -29.55 -13.22
N ARG A 219 17.38 -30.11 -14.17
CA ARG A 219 17.15 -31.54 -14.27
C ARG A 219 17.81 -32.12 -15.50
N THR A 220 19.04 -32.57 -15.35
CA THR A 220 19.71 -33.37 -16.37
C THR A 220 19.82 -34.81 -15.84
N GLY A 221 19.14 -35.78 -16.50
CA GLY A 221 19.33 -37.19 -16.18
C GLY A 221 18.82 -37.66 -14.79
N GLY A 222 17.83 -36.96 -14.20
CA GLY A 222 17.24 -37.37 -12.89
C GLY A 222 17.96 -36.79 -11.67
N TYR A 223 19.09 -36.13 -11.84
CA TYR A 223 19.84 -35.45 -10.79
C TYR A 223 19.67 -33.94 -10.91
N TYR A 224 19.59 -33.23 -9.77
CA TYR A 224 19.65 -31.78 -9.73
C TYR A 224 21.12 -31.33 -9.82
N ASP A 225 21.41 -30.47 -10.76
CA ASP A 225 22.68 -29.73 -10.74
C ASP A 225 22.60 -28.67 -9.62
N GLU A 226 23.42 -28.86 -8.59
CA GLU A 226 23.43 -27.96 -7.42
C GLU A 226 23.81 -26.52 -7.79
N ALA A 227 24.61 -26.33 -8.85
CA ALA A 227 24.97 -25.03 -9.37
C ALA A 227 23.80 -24.28 -10.03
N LEU A 228 22.78 -25.00 -10.48
CA LEU A 228 21.59 -24.42 -11.13
C LEU A 228 20.39 -24.31 -10.18
N MET A 229 20.54 -24.68 -8.91
CA MET A 229 19.46 -24.56 -7.93
C MET A 229 19.18 -23.10 -7.61
N PRO A 230 17.89 -22.70 -7.60
CA PRO A 230 17.55 -21.37 -7.15
C PRO A 230 17.85 -21.26 -5.64
N THR A 231 18.63 -20.28 -5.24
CA THR A 231 18.88 -19.93 -3.85
C THR A 231 17.85 -18.93 -3.30
N THR A 232 17.16 -18.26 -4.21
CA THR A 232 16.18 -17.21 -3.92
C THR A 232 14.86 -17.48 -4.61
N ARG A 233 13.83 -16.81 -4.14
CA ARG A 233 12.48 -16.77 -4.73
C ARG A 233 11.98 -15.32 -4.79
N ASN A 234 10.99 -15.07 -5.62
CA ASN A 234 10.34 -13.76 -5.67
C ASN A 234 9.81 -13.35 -4.29
N LYS A 235 9.93 -12.06 -4.01
CA LYS A 235 9.31 -11.42 -2.83
C LYS A 235 7.82 -11.71 -2.81
N ARG A 236 7.32 -12.15 -1.65
CA ARG A 236 5.89 -12.37 -1.43
C ARG A 236 5.19 -11.05 -1.12
N ASP A 237 3.87 -11.05 -1.24
CA ASP A 237 2.99 -9.90 -1.10
C ASP A 237 2.51 -9.64 0.35
N VAL A 238 3.06 -10.35 1.33
CA VAL A 238 2.89 -10.04 2.75
C VAL A 238 4.24 -9.58 3.30
N TRP A 239 4.30 -8.30 3.69
CA TRP A 239 5.50 -7.66 4.18
C TRP A 239 5.39 -7.38 5.68
N HIS A 240 6.30 -7.95 6.47
CA HIS A 240 6.42 -7.72 7.90
C HIS A 240 7.37 -6.55 8.13
N ILE A 241 6.82 -5.36 8.39
CA ILE A 241 7.61 -4.14 8.63
C ILE A 241 7.03 -3.44 9.84
N ASN A 242 7.78 -3.42 10.93
CA ASN A 242 7.37 -2.74 12.16
C ASN A 242 7.52 -1.23 12.01
N THR A 243 6.60 -0.49 12.61
CA THR A 243 6.71 0.96 12.69
C THR A 243 7.77 1.33 13.73
N VAL A 244 8.66 2.23 13.33
CA VAL A 244 9.67 2.82 14.23
C VAL A 244 9.27 4.26 14.49
N PRO A 245 9.26 4.72 15.76
CA PRO A 245 8.98 6.13 16.06
C PRO A 245 9.98 7.03 15.37
N TYR A 246 9.48 7.97 14.58
CA TYR A 246 10.29 9.01 13.98
C TYR A 246 10.27 10.26 14.87
N LYS A 247 11.44 10.76 15.26
CA LYS A 247 11.57 11.90 16.17
C LYS A 247 11.34 13.25 15.49
N GLY A 248 11.40 13.32 14.16
CA GLY A 248 11.12 14.52 13.38
C GLY A 248 9.64 14.63 12.98
N CYS A 249 9.19 15.83 12.66
CA CYS A 249 7.87 16.04 12.08
C CYS A 249 7.92 15.72 10.58
N LEU A 250 7.15 14.73 10.12
CA LEU A 250 6.99 14.45 8.69
C LEU A 250 6.02 15.41 7.99
N LEU A 251 5.21 16.11 8.75
CA LEU A 251 4.19 17.04 8.25
C LEU A 251 4.70 18.48 8.35
N TYR A 252 5.59 18.87 7.46
CA TYR A 252 6.12 20.24 7.37
C TYR A 252 5.08 21.29 6.93
N THR A 253 3.84 20.88 6.65
CA THR A 253 2.81 21.76 6.12
C THR A 253 2.03 22.52 7.19
N SER A 254 2.12 22.11 8.45
CA SER A 254 1.58 22.87 9.58
C SER A 254 2.29 22.42 10.85
N PRO A 255 2.93 23.30 11.63
CA PRO A 255 3.40 22.91 12.94
C PRO A 255 2.20 22.47 13.76
N SER A 256 2.26 21.23 14.26
CA SER A 256 1.30 20.74 15.24
C SER A 256 1.25 21.72 16.41
N PRO A 257 0.08 21.93 17.06
CA PRO A 257 0.02 22.70 18.30
C PRO A 257 1.00 22.24 19.39
N ARG A 258 1.56 21.03 19.25
CA ARG A 258 2.62 20.47 20.13
C ARG A 258 4.01 21.00 19.81
N ASP A 259 4.23 21.55 18.62
CA ASP A 259 5.53 22.05 18.17
C ASP A 259 5.68 23.56 18.44
N ARG A 260 4.71 24.20 19.11
CA ARG A 260 4.68 25.61 19.46
C ARG A 260 5.01 25.89 20.93
N SER A 261 5.57 24.94 21.67
CA SER A 261 6.00 25.15 23.06
C SER A 261 7.50 25.28 23.15
#